data_a9a380ddc70fa65931140746ba380ad5
#
_entry.id   a9a380ddc70fa65931140746ba380ad5
#
_cell.length_a   1.000
_cell.length_b   1.000
_cell.length_c   1.000
_cell.angle_alpha   90.00
_cell.angle_beta   90.00
_cell.angle_gamma   90.00
#
_symmetry.space_group_name_H-M   'P 1'
#
loop_
_entity.id
_entity.type
_entity.pdbx_description
1 polymer ?
#
loop_
_entity_poly.entity_id
_entity_poly.type
_entity_poly.pdbx_seq_one_letter_code
_entity_poly.pdbx_strand_id
1 'polypeptide(L)'
;LLPRERFAFGENAIELRNPLSEDHVALRPSLLPGLLGVLDHNVRAGADRVAIFETGKVFEPPSGAEEKRIAILLWGNAGSEVHWRNEKRRVDFFDLKGAIELARTGLSLRRDQHANFALAVAVTAGNQRVGLAGQLTNSLTSTINAPGNVFVAEVSLDFPISGLGSRATFRELGKFPAVSRDIAMIVAEDLTHEKIWEVIFHPTEPLLERVEFFDLFAGTEIGEGKKSLAYRLTYRDQSRTLTSEEVNEAHAKIRERLRSDVGAELRE
;
A
#
# COMPACT_ATOMS: atom_id res chain seq x y z
N LEU A 1 -14.89 23.05 1.17
CA LEU A 1 -14.40 24.31 1.70
C LEU A 1 -13.70 24.05 3.04
N LEU A 2 -12.71 24.85 3.41
CA LEU A 2 -11.89 24.69 4.62
C LEU A 2 -11.83 25.99 5.42
N PRO A 3 -11.80 25.94 6.77
CA PRO A 3 -11.45 27.07 7.59
C PRO A 3 -9.95 27.39 7.52
N ARG A 4 -9.57 28.66 7.78
CA ARG A 4 -8.18 29.12 7.68
C ARG A 4 -7.18 28.35 8.57
N GLU A 5 -7.62 27.78 9.66
CA GLU A 5 -6.78 27.17 10.70
C GLU A 5 -6.40 25.70 10.43
N ARG A 6 -6.87 25.09 9.31
CA ARG A 6 -6.68 23.65 9.01
C ARG A 6 -5.83 23.38 7.78
N PHE A 7 -4.79 24.16 7.54
CA PHE A 7 -3.99 24.09 6.31
C PHE A 7 -2.78 23.15 6.30
N ALA A 8 -2.69 22.16 7.16
CA ALA A 8 -1.56 21.23 7.16
C ALA A 8 -1.31 20.54 5.78
N PHE A 9 -2.31 20.54 4.89
CA PHE A 9 -2.24 20.04 3.51
C PHE A 9 -2.78 21.05 2.48
N GLY A 10 -2.83 22.33 2.83
CA GLY A 10 -3.53 23.36 2.06
C GLY A 10 -2.79 24.69 2.00
N GLU A 11 -1.46 24.67 2.06
CA GLU A 11 -0.65 25.88 1.80
C GLU A 11 -1.00 26.38 0.39
N ASN A 12 -1.40 27.66 0.29
CA ASN A 12 -1.86 28.33 -0.93
C ASN A 12 -3.28 27.99 -1.41
N ALA A 13 -4.19 27.50 -0.54
CA ALA A 13 -5.58 27.31 -0.93
C ALA A 13 -6.20 28.59 -1.51
N ILE A 14 -7.05 28.44 -2.53
CA ILE A 14 -7.74 29.58 -3.16
C ILE A 14 -8.82 30.08 -2.24
N GLU A 15 -8.67 31.33 -1.75
CA GLU A 15 -9.67 31.98 -0.87
C GLU A 15 -10.86 32.49 -1.66
N LEU A 16 -12.05 32.36 -1.08
CA LEU A 16 -13.29 32.90 -1.61
C LEU A 16 -13.40 34.39 -1.25
N ARG A 17 -13.78 35.23 -2.22
CA ARG A 17 -14.00 36.67 -1.98
C ARG A 17 -15.15 36.94 -1.03
N ASN A 18 -16.22 36.14 -1.09
CA ASN A 18 -17.42 36.27 -0.30
C ASN A 18 -17.79 34.94 0.34
N PRO A 19 -17.08 34.48 1.39
CA PRO A 19 -17.41 33.23 2.07
C PRO A 19 -18.74 33.35 2.82
N LEU A 20 -19.55 32.29 2.79
CA LEU A 20 -20.84 32.24 3.49
C LEU A 20 -20.69 32.07 5.02
N SER A 21 -19.55 31.58 5.47
CA SER A 21 -19.20 31.42 6.89
C SER A 21 -17.68 31.42 7.07
N GLU A 22 -17.22 31.68 8.28
CA GLU A 22 -15.79 31.61 8.65
C GLU A 22 -15.20 30.21 8.51
N ASP A 23 -16.04 29.17 8.55
CA ASP A 23 -15.63 27.78 8.39
C ASP A 23 -15.44 27.35 6.92
N HIS A 24 -15.84 28.20 5.96
CA HIS A 24 -15.86 27.86 4.53
C HIS A 24 -15.23 28.95 3.68
N VAL A 25 -14.01 29.36 4.02
CA VAL A 25 -13.33 30.51 3.39
C VAL A 25 -12.48 30.15 2.16
N ALA A 26 -12.12 28.89 1.96
CA ALA A 26 -11.23 28.50 0.88
C ALA A 26 -11.67 27.22 0.15
N LEU A 27 -11.32 27.13 -1.13
CA LEU A 27 -11.44 25.90 -1.92
C LEU A 27 -10.40 24.90 -1.40
N ARG A 28 -10.83 23.68 -1.12
CA ARG A 28 -9.96 22.64 -0.54
C ARG A 28 -9.00 22.08 -1.59
N PRO A 29 -7.68 22.15 -1.40
CA PRO A 29 -6.71 21.49 -2.28
C PRO A 29 -6.50 20.02 -1.96
N SER A 30 -7.05 19.55 -0.83
CA SER A 30 -6.95 18.16 -0.34
C SER A 30 -8.20 17.77 0.44
N LEU A 31 -8.53 16.46 0.47
CA LEU A 31 -9.60 15.89 1.29
C LEU A 31 -9.11 15.58 2.73
N LEU A 32 -7.79 15.47 2.93
CA LEU A 32 -7.20 15.05 4.21
C LEU A 32 -7.59 15.96 5.39
N PRO A 33 -7.63 17.29 5.28
CA PRO A 33 -8.07 18.13 6.39
C PRO A 33 -9.48 17.81 6.89
N GLY A 34 -10.39 17.44 5.98
CA GLY A 34 -11.74 17.00 6.33
C GLY A 34 -11.71 15.72 7.15
N LEU A 35 -10.98 14.69 6.68
CA LEU A 35 -10.84 13.41 7.37
C LEU A 35 -10.16 13.56 8.73
N LEU A 36 -9.15 14.42 8.84
CA LEU A 36 -8.49 14.72 10.13
C LEU A 36 -9.44 15.38 11.12
N GLY A 37 -10.34 16.25 10.65
CA GLY A 37 -11.39 16.83 11.50
C GLY A 37 -12.39 15.79 11.99
N VAL A 38 -12.75 14.82 11.16
CA VAL A 38 -13.59 13.68 11.55
C VAL A 38 -12.87 12.79 12.54
N LEU A 39 -11.57 12.53 12.36
CA LEU A 39 -10.75 11.78 13.31
C LEU A 39 -10.75 12.48 14.70
N ASP A 40 -10.42 13.76 14.75
CA ASP A 40 -10.40 14.55 16.01
C ASP A 40 -11.75 14.47 16.75
N HIS A 41 -12.86 14.64 16.01
CA HIS A 41 -14.20 14.53 16.59
C HIS A 41 -14.45 13.13 17.19
N ASN A 42 -14.11 12.05 16.47
CA ASN A 42 -14.36 10.69 16.93
C ASN A 42 -13.46 10.31 18.12
N VAL A 43 -12.19 10.76 18.12
CA VAL A 43 -11.28 10.55 19.27
C VAL A 43 -11.84 11.21 20.51
N ARG A 44 -12.32 12.45 20.42
CA ARG A 44 -12.97 13.16 21.55
C ARG A 44 -14.25 12.48 22.02
N ALA A 45 -14.96 11.81 21.11
CA ALA A 45 -16.14 11.01 21.44
C ALA A 45 -15.81 9.64 22.05
N GLY A 46 -14.51 9.31 22.23
CA GLY A 46 -14.07 8.08 22.88
C GLY A 46 -13.94 6.88 21.93
N ALA A 47 -13.89 7.11 20.60
CA ALA A 47 -13.61 6.04 19.65
C ALA A 47 -12.19 5.50 19.85
N ASP A 48 -12.01 4.20 19.75
CA ASP A 48 -10.72 3.50 19.79
C ASP A 48 -10.22 3.08 18.40
N ARG A 49 -11.07 3.29 17.38
CA ARG A 49 -10.81 3.00 15.97
C ARG A 49 -11.53 3.99 15.06
N VAL A 50 -10.82 4.46 14.04
CA VAL A 50 -11.41 5.21 12.92
C VAL A 50 -10.84 4.63 11.62
N ALA A 51 -11.73 4.18 10.75
CA ALA A 51 -11.39 3.70 9.40
C ALA A 51 -12.42 4.30 8.44
N ILE A 52 -12.04 5.35 7.75
CA ILE A 52 -12.94 6.15 6.90
C ILE A 52 -12.30 6.47 5.56
N PHE A 53 -13.14 6.74 4.58
CA PHE A 53 -12.72 7.31 3.30
C PHE A 53 -13.69 8.40 2.86
N GLU A 54 -13.22 9.28 1.99
CA GLU A 54 -14.01 10.29 1.31
C GLU A 54 -13.65 10.29 -0.17
N THR A 55 -14.66 10.44 -1.04
CA THR A 55 -14.44 10.78 -2.44
C THR A 55 -14.99 12.16 -2.72
N GLY A 56 -14.24 12.98 -3.43
CA GLY A 56 -14.67 14.34 -3.68
C GLY A 56 -13.76 15.09 -4.65
N LYS A 57 -14.16 16.32 -4.95
CA LYS A 57 -13.36 17.25 -5.74
C LYS A 57 -12.43 18.05 -4.84
N VAL A 58 -11.22 18.24 -5.31
CA VAL A 58 -10.22 19.19 -4.81
C VAL A 58 -9.91 20.21 -5.88
N PHE A 59 -9.28 21.31 -5.51
CA PHE A 59 -9.01 22.44 -6.39
C PHE A 59 -7.53 22.78 -6.35
N GLU A 60 -6.86 22.70 -7.49
CA GLU A 60 -5.43 22.92 -7.59
C GLU A 60 -5.09 24.42 -7.57
N PRO A 61 -4.31 24.90 -6.60
CA PRO A 61 -3.84 26.28 -6.60
C PRO A 61 -2.73 26.51 -7.65
N PRO A 62 -2.64 27.68 -8.29
CA PRO A 62 -3.59 28.81 -8.26
C PRO A 62 -4.69 28.71 -9.33
N SER A 63 -4.66 27.67 -10.17
CA SER A 63 -5.51 27.53 -11.37
C SER A 63 -6.98 27.36 -11.05
N GLY A 64 -7.31 26.74 -9.91
CA GLY A 64 -8.66 26.34 -9.56
C GLY A 64 -9.14 25.11 -10.34
N ALA A 65 -8.24 24.40 -11.04
CA ALA A 65 -8.57 23.19 -11.75
C ALA A 65 -9.16 22.16 -10.79
N GLU A 66 -10.28 21.55 -11.18
CA GLU A 66 -10.94 20.52 -10.39
C GLU A 66 -10.33 19.16 -10.66
N GLU A 67 -10.09 18.41 -9.61
CA GLU A 67 -9.65 17.03 -9.68
C GLU A 67 -10.49 16.17 -8.73
N LYS A 68 -10.91 14.99 -9.17
CA LYS A 68 -11.56 14.02 -8.29
C LYS A 68 -10.50 13.17 -7.58
N ARG A 69 -10.64 13.07 -6.26
CA ARG A 69 -9.76 12.24 -5.43
C ARG A 69 -10.55 11.33 -4.51
N ILE A 70 -9.89 10.27 -4.08
CA ILE A 70 -10.26 9.48 -2.91
C ILE A 70 -9.20 9.72 -1.84
N ALA A 71 -9.66 9.96 -0.61
CA ALA A 71 -8.79 9.96 0.56
C ALA A 71 -9.23 8.87 1.54
N ILE A 72 -8.26 8.24 2.20
CA ILE A 72 -8.45 7.16 3.17
C ILE A 72 -7.73 7.56 4.44
N LEU A 73 -8.33 7.28 5.59
CA LEU A 73 -7.72 7.48 6.90
C LEU A 73 -7.97 6.26 7.77
N LEU A 74 -6.89 5.74 8.37
CA LEU A 74 -6.91 4.63 9.31
C LEU A 74 -6.22 5.02 10.60
N TRP A 75 -6.88 4.77 11.74
CA TRP A 75 -6.33 4.99 13.07
C TRP A 75 -6.90 4.00 14.08
N GLY A 76 -6.09 3.66 15.09
CA GLY A 76 -6.54 2.88 16.25
C GLY A 76 -6.39 1.36 16.05
N ASN A 77 -7.36 0.59 16.51
CA ASN A 77 -7.35 -0.87 16.45
C ASN A 77 -7.65 -1.39 15.04
N ALA A 78 -6.93 -2.42 14.58
CA ALA A 78 -7.13 -3.01 13.25
C ALA A 78 -8.34 -3.96 13.20
N GLY A 79 -8.61 -4.68 14.29
CA GLY A 79 -9.71 -5.65 14.39
C GLY A 79 -11.06 -5.04 14.76
N SER A 80 -12.14 -5.79 14.51
CA SER A 80 -13.47 -5.49 15.05
C SER A 80 -13.57 -6.05 16.47
N GLU A 81 -14.02 -5.26 17.42
CA GLU A 81 -14.24 -5.70 18.82
C GLU A 81 -15.23 -6.87 18.94
N VAL A 82 -16.09 -7.05 17.94
CA VAL A 82 -17.17 -8.06 17.92
C VAL A 82 -16.66 -9.45 17.57
N HIS A 83 -15.42 -9.59 17.09
CA HIS A 83 -14.91 -10.90 16.66
C HIS A 83 -14.21 -11.62 17.82
N TRP A 84 -14.59 -12.86 18.13
CA TRP A 84 -14.04 -13.69 19.20
C TRP A 84 -12.52 -13.95 19.10
N ARG A 85 -11.94 -13.84 17.88
CA ARG A 85 -10.49 -13.85 17.58
C ARG A 85 -9.90 -12.45 17.52
N ASN A 86 -10.34 -11.53 18.37
CA ASN A 86 -9.85 -10.16 18.35
C ASN A 86 -8.35 -10.09 18.61
N GLU A 87 -7.56 -10.05 17.55
CA GLU A 87 -6.15 -9.70 17.62
C GLU A 87 -6.04 -8.22 17.95
N LYS A 88 -5.60 -7.93 19.18
CA LYS A 88 -5.36 -6.56 19.66
C LYS A 88 -4.13 -5.96 18.98
N ARG A 89 -4.15 -5.82 17.65
CA ARG A 89 -3.12 -5.07 16.95
C ARG A 89 -3.61 -3.71 16.51
N ARG A 90 -2.73 -2.76 16.48
CA ARG A 90 -2.97 -1.45 15.89
C ARG A 90 -2.88 -1.53 14.37
N VAL A 91 -3.58 -0.61 13.69
CA VAL A 91 -3.41 -0.42 12.25
C VAL A 91 -1.96 -0.07 11.92
N ASP A 92 -1.49 -0.54 10.78
CA ASP A 92 -0.16 -0.28 10.26
C ASP A 92 -0.20 0.17 8.79
N PHE A 93 0.98 0.38 8.22
CA PHE A 93 1.11 0.79 6.82
C PHE A 93 0.54 -0.23 5.84
N PHE A 94 0.61 -1.52 6.16
CA PHE A 94 0.10 -2.57 5.26
C PHE A 94 -1.42 -2.62 5.22
N ASP A 95 -2.11 -2.21 6.30
CA ASP A 95 -3.57 -2.02 6.28
C ASP A 95 -3.95 -0.89 5.31
N LEU A 96 -3.21 0.24 5.35
CA LEU A 96 -3.40 1.33 4.40
C LEU A 96 -3.12 0.89 2.96
N LYS A 97 -2.01 0.16 2.74
CA LYS A 97 -1.66 -0.40 1.42
C LYS A 97 -2.79 -1.27 0.89
N GLY A 98 -3.31 -2.19 1.69
CA GLY A 98 -4.44 -3.05 1.32
C GLY A 98 -5.70 -2.24 0.97
N ALA A 99 -5.99 -1.18 1.72
CA ALA A 99 -7.12 -0.29 1.44
C ALA A 99 -6.95 0.47 0.10
N ILE A 100 -5.72 0.93 -0.22
CA ILE A 100 -5.41 1.57 -1.50
C ILE A 100 -5.59 0.58 -2.66
N GLU A 101 -5.06 -0.64 -2.53
CA GLU A 101 -5.16 -1.69 -3.55
C GLU A 101 -6.60 -2.14 -3.78
N LEU A 102 -7.42 -2.17 -2.73
CA LEU A 102 -8.83 -2.47 -2.82
C LEU A 102 -9.62 -1.33 -3.48
N ALA A 103 -9.30 -0.07 -3.15
CA ALA A 103 -9.94 1.10 -3.75
C ALA A 103 -9.61 1.23 -5.23
N ARG A 104 -8.39 0.87 -5.64
CA ARG A 104 -7.95 0.94 -7.02
C ARG A 104 -6.80 -0.01 -7.33
N THR A 105 -6.96 -0.84 -8.33
CA THR A 105 -5.92 -1.77 -8.81
C THR A 105 -4.90 -1.08 -9.74
N GLY A 106 -3.73 -1.69 -9.93
CA GLY A 106 -2.71 -1.20 -10.88
C GLY A 106 -1.89 -0.01 -10.35
N LEU A 107 -1.92 0.23 -9.05
CA LEU A 107 -1.10 1.22 -8.37
C LEU A 107 0.16 0.59 -7.79
N SER A 108 1.25 1.34 -7.81
CA SER A 108 2.52 1.02 -7.14
C SER A 108 2.83 2.06 -6.07
N LEU A 109 3.52 1.65 -5.01
CA LEU A 109 3.93 2.52 -3.92
C LEU A 109 5.46 2.64 -3.94
N ARG A 110 5.97 3.86 -4.04
CA ARG A 110 7.41 4.14 -4.05
C ARG A 110 7.77 5.05 -2.89
N ARG A 111 8.90 4.79 -2.23
CA ARG A 111 9.36 5.62 -1.11
C ARG A 111 9.47 7.07 -1.55
N ASP A 112 9.01 7.97 -0.69
CA ASP A 112 8.96 9.42 -0.93
C ASP A 112 9.29 10.16 0.37
N GLN A 113 9.40 11.48 0.30
CA GLN A 113 9.58 12.37 1.44
C GLN A 113 8.53 13.48 1.40
N HIS A 114 7.93 13.76 2.54
CA HIS A 114 6.96 14.84 2.69
C HIS A 114 6.96 15.34 4.14
N ALA A 115 6.93 16.65 4.34
CA ALA A 115 7.09 17.28 5.66
C ALA A 115 6.08 16.80 6.72
N ASN A 116 4.86 16.50 6.30
CA ASN A 116 3.78 16.06 7.20
C ASN A 116 3.78 14.55 7.48
N PHE A 117 4.72 13.78 6.91
CA PHE A 117 4.78 12.33 7.02
C PHE A 117 6.05 11.85 7.71
N ALA A 118 5.89 10.95 8.67
CA ALA A 118 6.99 10.17 9.25
C ALA A 118 7.43 9.06 8.30
N LEU A 119 6.48 8.49 7.54
CA LEU A 119 6.69 7.56 6.44
C LEU A 119 5.86 8.06 5.26
N ALA A 120 6.49 8.46 4.17
CA ALA A 120 5.81 8.89 2.96
C ALA A 120 6.07 7.92 1.80
N VAL A 121 5.04 7.66 1.01
CA VAL A 121 5.12 6.95 -0.26
C VAL A 121 4.34 7.68 -1.34
N ALA A 122 4.96 7.87 -2.50
CA ALA A 122 4.25 8.28 -3.70
C ALA A 122 3.40 7.11 -4.21
N VAL A 123 2.14 7.37 -4.50
CA VAL A 123 1.27 6.43 -5.20
C VAL A 123 1.40 6.70 -6.69
N THR A 124 1.76 5.70 -7.47
CA THR A 124 1.99 5.83 -8.91
C THR A 124 1.14 4.87 -9.73
N ALA A 125 0.72 5.32 -10.91
CA ALA A 125 0.12 4.50 -11.96
C ALA A 125 1.12 4.46 -13.13
N GLY A 126 1.80 3.32 -13.31
CA GLY A 126 2.98 3.28 -14.17
C GLY A 126 4.04 4.28 -13.69
N ASN A 127 4.43 5.23 -14.57
CA ASN A 127 5.41 6.27 -14.23
C ASN A 127 4.79 7.58 -13.74
N GLN A 128 3.46 7.70 -13.73
CA GLN A 128 2.78 8.92 -13.31
C GLN A 128 2.50 8.87 -11.80
N ARG A 129 2.90 9.92 -11.07
CA ARG A 129 2.47 10.12 -9.68
C ARG A 129 0.99 10.53 -9.67
N VAL A 130 0.19 9.79 -8.92
CA VAL A 130 -1.26 9.98 -8.83
C VAL A 130 -1.74 10.21 -7.40
N GLY A 131 -0.83 10.17 -6.44
CA GLY A 131 -1.20 10.38 -5.04
C GLY A 131 -0.03 10.32 -4.08
N LEU A 132 -0.38 10.42 -2.81
CA LEU A 132 0.52 10.35 -1.66
C LEU A 132 -0.15 9.52 -0.58
N ALA A 133 0.63 8.70 0.12
CA ALA A 133 0.16 7.91 1.24
C ALA A 133 1.25 7.76 2.30
N GLY A 134 0.86 7.37 3.51
CA GLY A 134 1.83 7.07 4.55
C GLY A 134 1.33 7.32 5.97
N GLN A 135 2.29 7.37 6.90
CA GLN A 135 2.08 7.67 8.30
C GLN A 135 2.34 9.14 8.55
N LEU A 136 1.42 9.83 9.20
CA LEU A 136 1.59 11.22 9.60
C LEU A 136 2.64 11.38 10.70
N THR A 137 3.28 12.56 10.76
CA THR A 137 4.21 12.92 11.85
C THR A 137 3.47 13.06 13.19
N ASN A 138 4.16 12.76 14.27
CA ASN A 138 3.62 12.96 15.62
C ASN A 138 3.31 14.44 15.91
N SER A 139 4.06 15.38 15.33
CA SER A 139 3.78 16.82 15.47
C SER A 139 2.40 17.17 14.93
N LEU A 140 2.00 16.59 13.80
CA LEU A 140 0.67 16.83 13.23
C LEU A 140 -0.43 16.10 14.01
N THR A 141 -0.22 14.83 14.39
CA THR A 141 -1.23 14.05 15.11
C THR A 141 -1.49 14.54 16.51
N SER A 142 -0.50 15.19 17.16
CA SER A 142 -0.70 15.84 18.48
C SER A 142 -1.67 17.00 18.42
N THR A 143 -1.77 17.72 17.30
CA THR A 143 -2.70 18.85 17.15
C THR A 143 -4.17 18.40 17.04
N ILE A 144 -4.41 17.15 16.68
CA ILE A 144 -5.75 16.54 16.54
C ILE A 144 -6.06 15.54 17.66
N ASN A 145 -5.28 15.55 18.76
CA ASN A 145 -5.46 14.66 19.91
C ASN A 145 -5.57 13.16 19.59
N ALA A 146 -5.03 12.71 18.46
CA ALA A 146 -5.04 11.31 18.06
C ALA A 146 -3.75 10.60 18.55
N PRO A 147 -3.81 9.82 19.64
CA PRO A 147 -2.63 9.12 20.16
C PRO A 147 -2.23 7.97 19.22
N GLY A 148 -0.92 7.86 18.97
CA GLY A 148 -0.34 6.80 18.13
C GLY A 148 -0.33 7.13 16.64
N ASN A 149 -0.18 6.11 15.82
CA ASN A 149 0.03 6.27 14.40
C ASN A 149 -1.27 6.52 13.65
N VAL A 150 -1.28 7.54 12.79
CA VAL A 150 -2.36 7.84 11.85
C VAL A 150 -1.84 7.59 10.44
N PHE A 151 -2.54 6.75 9.69
CA PHE A 151 -2.21 6.42 8.31
C PHE A 151 -3.23 7.06 7.37
N VAL A 152 -2.74 7.75 6.34
CA VAL A 152 -3.59 8.42 5.36
C VAL A 152 -3.10 8.16 3.95
N ALA A 153 -4.04 8.18 3.00
CA ALA A 153 -3.75 8.19 1.58
C ALA A 153 -4.66 9.19 0.89
N GLU A 154 -4.17 9.85 -0.14
CA GLU A 154 -4.98 10.63 -1.07
C GLU A 154 -4.52 10.34 -2.49
N VAL A 155 -5.46 9.90 -3.33
CA VAL A 155 -5.18 9.41 -4.69
C VAL A 155 -6.16 10.04 -5.67
N SER A 156 -5.64 10.51 -6.79
CA SER A 156 -6.43 10.98 -7.93
C SER A 156 -7.33 9.86 -8.46
N LEU A 157 -8.53 10.22 -8.92
CA LEU A 157 -9.43 9.34 -9.65
C LEU A 157 -9.50 9.69 -11.14
N ASP A 158 -8.90 10.79 -11.55
CA ASP A 158 -8.99 11.36 -12.90
C ASP A 158 -7.84 10.94 -13.83
N PHE A 159 -7.16 9.82 -13.53
CA PHE A 159 -6.13 9.29 -14.43
C PHE A 159 -6.56 7.98 -15.09
N PRO A 160 -6.17 7.76 -16.37
CA PRO A 160 -6.45 6.51 -17.05
C PRO A 160 -5.63 5.37 -16.41
N ILE A 161 -6.28 4.30 -15.99
CA ILE A 161 -5.60 3.08 -15.63
C ILE A 161 -5.58 2.18 -16.86
N SER A 162 -4.38 1.93 -17.36
CA SER A 162 -4.15 0.84 -18.30
C SER A 162 -4.46 -0.47 -17.56
N GLY A 163 -5.53 -1.16 -17.93
CA GLY A 163 -5.97 -2.38 -17.26
C GLY A 163 -7.24 -2.29 -16.42
N LEU A 164 -7.92 -1.15 -16.35
CA LEU A 164 -9.31 -1.06 -15.87
C LEU A 164 -10.24 -1.76 -16.86
N GLY A 165 -10.31 -3.06 -16.78
CA GLY A 165 -11.15 -3.87 -17.65
C GLY A 165 -10.93 -5.35 -17.45
N SER A 166 -10.00 -5.75 -16.62
CA SER A 166 -9.96 -7.10 -16.10
C SER A 166 -11.16 -7.27 -15.16
N ARG A 167 -12.37 -7.38 -15.75
CA ARG A 167 -13.47 -8.04 -15.04
C ARG A 167 -12.86 -9.30 -14.45
N ALA A 168 -13.07 -9.54 -13.16
CA ALA A 168 -12.69 -10.79 -12.55
C ALA A 168 -13.22 -11.91 -13.45
N THR A 169 -12.34 -12.49 -14.29
CA THR A 169 -12.71 -13.61 -15.12
C THR A 169 -12.78 -14.82 -14.21
N PHE A 170 -13.90 -15.51 -14.25
CA PHE A 170 -14.01 -16.80 -13.58
C PHE A 170 -12.87 -17.69 -14.07
N ARG A 171 -12.05 -18.17 -13.14
CA ARG A 171 -11.08 -19.24 -13.40
C ARG A 171 -11.63 -20.50 -12.75
N GLU A 172 -11.74 -21.57 -13.54
CA GLU A 172 -12.05 -22.88 -12.98
C GLU A 172 -11.02 -23.23 -11.91
N LEU A 173 -11.50 -23.85 -10.83
CA LEU A 173 -10.62 -24.41 -9.81
C LEU A 173 -9.73 -25.47 -10.47
N GLY A 174 -8.44 -25.45 -10.17
CA GLY A 174 -7.49 -26.43 -10.71
C GLY A 174 -7.93 -27.85 -10.36
N LYS A 175 -8.11 -28.68 -11.38
CA LYS A 175 -8.52 -30.10 -11.21
C LYS A 175 -7.40 -30.98 -10.69
N PHE A 176 -6.15 -30.58 -10.90
CA PHE A 176 -4.96 -31.34 -10.51
C PHE A 176 -4.28 -30.72 -9.28
N PRO A 177 -3.62 -31.53 -8.44
CA PRO A 177 -2.98 -31.03 -7.24
C PRO A 177 -1.83 -30.09 -7.56
N ALA A 178 -1.66 -29.04 -6.75
CA ALA A 178 -0.51 -28.15 -6.78
C ALA A 178 0.62 -28.71 -5.91
N VAL A 179 1.85 -28.34 -6.27
CA VAL A 179 3.05 -28.67 -5.48
C VAL A 179 3.72 -27.36 -5.08
N SER A 180 4.03 -27.19 -3.79
CA SER A 180 4.72 -25.99 -3.29
C SER A 180 6.19 -26.27 -3.00
N ARG A 181 7.04 -25.26 -3.21
CA ARG A 181 8.45 -25.21 -2.83
C ARG A 181 8.76 -23.87 -2.21
N ASP A 182 9.53 -23.87 -1.15
CA ASP A 182 9.95 -22.66 -0.47
C ASP A 182 11.36 -22.25 -0.93
N ILE A 183 11.61 -20.95 -1.05
CA ILE A 183 12.93 -20.36 -1.27
C ILE A 183 13.22 -19.43 -0.12
N ALA A 184 14.28 -19.71 0.65
CA ALA A 184 14.85 -18.78 1.59
C ALA A 184 16.15 -18.20 1.02
N MET A 185 16.30 -16.88 1.09
CA MET A 185 17.47 -16.21 0.54
C MET A 185 17.91 -15.02 1.39
N ILE A 186 19.22 -14.77 1.39
CA ILE A 186 19.81 -13.55 1.93
C ILE A 186 20.15 -12.64 0.77
N VAL A 187 19.74 -11.38 0.89
CA VAL A 187 19.95 -10.33 -0.12
C VAL A 187 20.39 -9.03 0.55
N ALA A 188 20.87 -8.07 -0.24
CA ALA A 188 21.16 -6.73 0.25
C ALA A 188 19.90 -6.05 0.81
N GLU A 189 20.05 -5.25 1.86
CA GLU A 189 18.94 -4.62 2.57
C GLU A 189 18.15 -3.66 1.67
N ASP A 190 18.82 -2.97 0.76
CA ASP A 190 18.24 -2.01 -0.20
C ASP A 190 17.54 -2.69 -1.39
N LEU A 191 17.77 -3.99 -1.64
CA LEU A 191 17.09 -4.72 -2.71
C LEU A 191 15.57 -4.74 -2.46
N THR A 192 14.81 -4.18 -3.41
CA THR A 192 13.36 -4.07 -3.26
C THR A 192 12.64 -5.39 -3.53
N HIS A 193 11.49 -5.60 -2.88
CA HIS A 193 10.60 -6.73 -3.16
C HIS A 193 10.14 -6.74 -4.63
N GLU A 194 9.89 -5.56 -5.21
CA GLU A 194 9.50 -5.39 -6.62
C GLU A 194 10.53 -6.01 -7.56
N LYS A 195 11.84 -5.79 -7.30
CA LYS A 195 12.90 -6.35 -8.12
C LYS A 195 12.99 -7.88 -8.03
N ILE A 196 12.83 -8.43 -6.82
CA ILE A 196 12.78 -9.89 -6.62
C ILE A 196 11.58 -10.48 -7.34
N TRP A 197 10.43 -9.83 -7.23
CA TRP A 197 9.20 -10.25 -7.89
C TRP A 197 9.34 -10.26 -9.41
N GLU A 198 9.97 -9.21 -9.99
CA GLU A 198 10.29 -9.14 -11.41
C GLU A 198 11.13 -10.34 -11.86
N VAL A 199 12.20 -10.69 -11.12
CA VAL A 199 13.08 -11.83 -11.44
C VAL A 199 12.35 -13.18 -11.35
N ILE A 200 11.44 -13.34 -10.39
CA ILE A 200 10.65 -14.56 -10.26
C ILE A 200 9.68 -14.72 -11.44
N PHE A 201 9.05 -13.64 -11.89
CA PHE A 201 8.02 -13.70 -12.94
C PHE A 201 8.53 -13.49 -14.36
N HIS A 202 9.76 -12.98 -14.55
CA HIS A 202 10.33 -12.72 -15.87
C HIS A 202 11.70 -13.39 -16.05
N PRO A 203 11.87 -14.27 -17.05
CA PRO A 203 10.84 -14.78 -17.96
C PRO A 203 9.80 -15.66 -17.24
N THR A 204 8.58 -15.66 -17.77
CA THR A 204 7.47 -16.42 -17.18
C THR A 204 7.79 -17.92 -17.13
N GLU A 205 7.68 -18.51 -15.93
CA GLU A 205 7.72 -19.97 -15.76
C GLU A 205 6.29 -20.53 -15.92
N PRO A 206 6.01 -21.35 -16.95
CA PRO A 206 4.64 -21.77 -17.27
C PRO A 206 3.94 -22.55 -16.15
N LEU A 207 4.71 -23.27 -15.34
CA LEU A 207 4.18 -24.07 -14.25
C LEU A 207 3.96 -23.29 -12.98
N LEU A 208 4.48 -22.07 -12.87
CA LEU A 208 4.36 -21.22 -11.68
C LEU A 208 2.97 -20.59 -11.61
N GLU A 209 2.13 -21.08 -10.70
CA GLU A 209 0.77 -20.57 -10.49
C GLU A 209 0.73 -19.40 -9.53
N ARG A 210 1.50 -19.46 -8.43
CA ARG A 210 1.43 -18.48 -7.33
C ARG A 210 2.77 -18.33 -6.63
N VAL A 211 3.03 -17.11 -6.17
CA VAL A 211 4.15 -16.77 -5.29
C VAL A 211 3.61 -16.06 -4.06
N GLU A 212 4.06 -16.45 -2.90
CA GLU A 212 3.69 -15.85 -1.62
C GLU A 212 4.96 -15.49 -0.86
N PHE A 213 5.08 -14.22 -0.50
CA PHE A 213 6.07 -13.78 0.47
C PHE A 213 5.53 -14.07 1.86
N PHE A 214 6.26 -14.81 2.70
CA PHE A 214 5.74 -15.20 4.00
C PHE A 214 6.67 -14.89 5.18
N ASP A 215 7.96 -14.60 4.94
CA ASP A 215 8.86 -14.26 6.04
C ASP A 215 9.93 -13.25 5.64
N LEU A 216 10.23 -12.33 6.58
CA LEU A 216 11.31 -11.35 6.49
C LEU A 216 12.03 -11.31 7.84
N PHE A 217 13.33 -11.49 7.80
CA PHE A 217 14.18 -11.32 8.95
C PHE A 217 15.33 -10.36 8.62
N ALA A 218 15.53 -9.37 9.50
CA ALA A 218 16.65 -8.44 9.45
C ALA A 218 17.30 -8.43 10.83
N GLY A 219 18.57 -8.78 10.92
CA GLY A 219 19.28 -8.84 12.19
C GLY A 219 20.77 -9.06 12.00
N THR A 220 21.53 -8.81 13.03
CA THR A 220 23.01 -8.92 13.02
C THR A 220 23.53 -10.31 12.68
N GLU A 221 22.70 -11.34 12.90
CA GLU A 221 23.06 -12.76 12.63
C GLU A 221 23.22 -13.07 11.13
N ILE A 222 22.63 -12.26 10.24
CA ILE A 222 22.75 -12.43 8.78
C ILE A 222 23.74 -11.46 8.12
N GLY A 223 24.38 -10.60 8.93
CA GLY A 223 25.34 -9.59 8.50
C GLY A 223 24.73 -8.19 8.32
N GLU A 224 25.56 -7.16 8.52
CA GLU A 224 25.15 -5.77 8.32
C GLU A 224 24.76 -5.52 6.85
N GLY A 225 23.71 -4.72 6.63
CA GLY A 225 23.25 -4.37 5.29
C GLY A 225 22.58 -5.51 4.52
N LYS A 226 22.23 -6.61 5.20
CA LYS A 226 21.54 -7.76 4.60
C LYS A 226 20.19 -8.01 5.25
N LYS A 227 19.29 -8.65 4.51
CA LYS A 227 18.00 -9.18 4.99
C LYS A 227 17.77 -10.57 4.43
N SER A 228 17.07 -11.40 5.21
CA SER A 228 16.60 -12.72 4.80
C SER A 228 15.14 -12.63 4.40
N LEU A 229 14.81 -13.21 3.27
CA LEU A 229 13.44 -13.24 2.72
C LEU A 229 13.06 -14.69 2.41
N ALA A 230 11.79 -15.04 2.66
CA ALA A 230 11.28 -16.35 2.31
C ALA A 230 10.01 -16.26 1.47
N TYR A 231 9.98 -17.02 0.39
CA TYR A 231 8.90 -17.09 -0.57
C TYR A 231 8.44 -18.54 -0.75
N ARG A 232 7.13 -18.73 -0.84
CA ARG A 232 6.50 -19.96 -1.26
C ARG A 232 6.08 -19.87 -2.71
N LEU A 233 6.56 -20.77 -3.53
CA LEU A 233 6.25 -20.92 -4.94
C LEU A 233 5.34 -22.13 -5.13
N THR A 234 4.16 -21.92 -5.71
CA THR A 234 3.18 -22.98 -5.98
C THR A 234 3.15 -23.24 -7.47
N TYR A 235 3.36 -24.50 -7.82
CA TYR A 235 3.40 -24.99 -9.20
C TYR A 235 2.18 -25.84 -9.49
N ARG A 236 1.58 -25.67 -10.67
CA ARG A 236 0.45 -26.46 -11.15
C ARG A 236 0.41 -26.50 -12.67
N ASP A 237 -0.05 -27.63 -13.20
CA ASP A 237 -0.49 -27.75 -14.58
C ASP A 237 -2.02 -27.91 -14.61
N GLN A 238 -2.69 -27.26 -15.55
CA GLN A 238 -4.14 -27.28 -15.67
C GLN A 238 -4.69 -28.57 -16.30
N SER A 239 -3.81 -29.34 -16.96
CA SER A 239 -4.18 -30.53 -17.76
C SER A 239 -3.78 -31.86 -17.12
N ARG A 240 -2.81 -31.87 -16.19
CA ARG A 240 -2.27 -33.08 -15.57
C ARG A 240 -1.62 -32.84 -14.23
N THR A 241 -1.34 -33.91 -13.50
CA THR A 241 -0.49 -33.87 -12.28
C THR A 241 0.98 -33.71 -12.69
N LEU A 242 1.68 -32.82 -11.98
CA LEU A 242 3.13 -32.60 -12.15
C LEU A 242 3.94 -33.71 -11.48
N THR A 243 5.06 -34.10 -12.08
CA THR A 243 6.05 -34.93 -11.42
C THR A 243 6.98 -34.08 -10.53
N SER A 244 7.65 -34.73 -9.59
CA SER A 244 8.63 -34.03 -8.71
C SER A 244 9.81 -33.48 -9.51
N GLU A 245 10.23 -34.17 -10.57
CA GLU A 245 11.33 -33.77 -11.44
C GLU A 245 11.01 -32.49 -12.19
N GLU A 246 9.81 -32.38 -12.77
CA GLU A 246 9.34 -31.17 -13.48
C GLU A 246 9.28 -29.94 -12.55
N VAL A 247 8.76 -30.13 -11.33
CA VAL A 247 8.70 -29.06 -10.34
C VAL A 247 10.10 -28.63 -9.91
N ASN A 248 11.01 -29.59 -9.68
CA ASN A 248 12.38 -29.30 -9.27
C ASN A 248 13.16 -28.57 -10.38
N GLU A 249 12.94 -28.92 -11.65
CA GLU A 249 13.55 -28.23 -12.79
C GLU A 249 13.06 -26.77 -12.89
N ALA A 250 11.74 -26.55 -12.82
CA ALA A 250 11.16 -25.21 -12.86
C ALA A 250 11.65 -24.37 -11.68
N HIS A 251 11.70 -24.98 -10.50
CA HIS A 251 12.18 -24.33 -9.28
C HIS A 251 13.67 -23.97 -9.37
N ALA A 252 14.51 -24.86 -9.89
CA ALA A 252 15.93 -24.61 -10.09
C ALA A 252 16.21 -23.44 -11.02
N LYS A 253 15.42 -23.28 -12.12
CA LYS A 253 15.53 -22.15 -13.03
C LYS A 253 15.28 -20.81 -12.31
N ILE A 254 14.27 -20.75 -11.45
CA ILE A 254 13.99 -19.53 -10.66
C ILE A 254 15.09 -19.26 -9.64
N ARG A 255 15.59 -20.29 -8.96
CA ARG A 255 16.69 -20.17 -8.01
C ARG A 255 17.96 -19.63 -8.68
N GLU A 256 18.28 -20.11 -9.88
CA GLU A 256 19.45 -19.65 -10.62
C GLU A 256 19.32 -18.18 -11.03
N ARG A 257 18.14 -17.76 -11.53
CA ARG A 257 17.89 -16.33 -11.83
C ARG A 257 18.04 -15.44 -10.59
N LEU A 258 17.53 -15.86 -9.44
CA LEU A 258 17.70 -15.11 -8.20
C LEU A 258 19.17 -14.99 -7.79
N ARG A 259 20.01 -16.00 -8.05
CA ARG A 259 21.45 -15.91 -7.83
C ARG A 259 22.14 -14.97 -8.81
N SER A 260 21.83 -15.12 -10.13
CA SER A 260 22.52 -14.35 -11.18
C SER A 260 22.11 -12.88 -11.20
N ASP A 261 20.81 -12.59 -11.10
CA ASP A 261 20.27 -11.26 -11.41
C ASP A 261 20.20 -10.33 -10.19
N VAL A 262 20.06 -10.90 -8.99
CA VAL A 262 19.98 -10.10 -7.74
C VAL A 262 21.00 -10.53 -6.68
N GLY A 263 21.93 -11.43 -7.00
CA GLY A 263 22.99 -11.83 -6.08
C GLY A 263 22.46 -12.54 -4.82
N ALA A 264 21.34 -13.25 -4.91
CA ALA A 264 20.73 -13.90 -3.76
C ALA A 264 21.59 -15.09 -3.25
N GLU A 265 21.93 -15.09 -1.98
CA GLU A 265 22.53 -16.22 -1.28
C GLU A 265 21.39 -17.16 -0.82
N LEU A 266 21.14 -18.24 -1.58
CA LEU A 266 20.05 -19.16 -1.28
C LEU A 266 20.42 -20.08 -0.12
N ARG A 267 19.51 -20.23 0.84
CA ARG A 267 19.60 -21.24 1.92
C ARG A 267 18.98 -22.55 1.44
N GLU A 268 19.58 -23.66 1.87
CA GLU A 268 19.03 -25.02 1.66
C GLU A 268 17.93 -25.33 2.65
#